data_e0e60f86bd13f0c0ca3b4d14f07c772a
#
_entry.id   e0e60f86bd13f0c0ca3b4d14f07c772a
#
_cell.length_a   1.000
_cell.length_b   1.000
_cell.length_c   1.000
_cell.angle_alpha   90.00
_cell.angle_beta   90.00
_cell.angle_gamma   90.00
#
_symmetry.space_group_name_H-M   'P 1'
#
loop_
_entity.id
_entity.type
_entity.pdbx_description
1 polymer ?
#
loop_
_entity_poly.entity_id
_entity_poly.type
_entity_poly.pdbx_seq_one_letter_code
_entity_poly.pdbx_strand_id
1 'polypeptide(L)'
;NSKSIPLYSVFAKKAQRANIAFSPKALIGVMGLVSVLAFLLLTALTPAALSVRLVLGVVMGVGGVYYWVHSKAKKRMNLLEEQLPDSIELMVRSLRVGHPFSTAIGIVAKEIPDPLGSEFGVIADEAAYGRDVTESLKAFAERMDSQDLRFLAVAVAIQQQSGGNLAEILEGLAKLVRARFKIFRRV
;
A
#
# COMPACT_ATOMS: atom_id res chain seq x y z
N ASN A 1 25.32 6.68 -5.61
CA ASN A 1 24.34 6.65 -6.71
C ASN A 1 23.60 5.31 -6.75
N SER A 2 22.84 5.02 -5.70
CA SER A 2 22.01 3.82 -5.60
C SER A 2 20.73 3.89 -6.46
N LYS A 3 20.53 4.98 -7.19
CA LYS A 3 19.34 5.21 -8.02
C LYS A 3 19.36 4.53 -9.39
N SER A 4 20.46 3.91 -9.76
CA SER A 4 20.66 3.35 -11.11
C SER A 4 20.35 1.85 -11.24
N ILE A 5 19.95 1.19 -10.18
CA ILE A 5 19.63 -0.24 -10.22
C ILE A 5 18.10 -0.40 -10.28
N PRO A 6 17.53 -0.85 -11.41
CA PRO A 6 16.07 -0.98 -11.54
C PRO A 6 15.48 -1.95 -10.51
N LEU A 7 16.22 -2.95 -10.09
CA LEU A 7 15.82 -3.89 -9.05
C LEU A 7 15.63 -3.21 -7.69
N TYR A 8 16.50 -2.26 -7.34
CA TYR A 8 16.43 -1.49 -6.10
C TYR A 8 15.14 -0.66 -6.03
N SER A 9 14.76 0.01 -7.11
CA SER A 9 13.54 0.83 -7.15
C SER A 9 12.27 -0.01 -6.97
N VAL A 10 12.23 -1.20 -7.57
CA VAL A 10 11.11 -2.13 -7.42
C VAL A 10 10.98 -2.62 -5.97
N PHE A 11 12.10 -3.00 -5.35
CA PHE A 11 12.13 -3.41 -3.95
C PHE A 11 11.73 -2.29 -3.00
N ALA A 12 12.21 -1.07 -3.22
CA ALA A 12 11.87 0.08 -2.39
C ALA A 12 10.36 0.36 -2.43
N LYS A 13 9.74 0.32 -3.61
CA LYS A 13 8.29 0.50 -3.76
C LYS A 13 7.49 -0.60 -3.05
N LYS A 14 7.88 -1.86 -3.18
CA LYS A 14 7.21 -2.98 -2.51
C LYS A 14 7.38 -2.94 -0.99
N ALA A 15 8.54 -2.57 -0.50
CA ALA A 15 8.80 -2.38 0.93
C ALA A 15 7.95 -1.26 1.51
N GLN A 16 7.77 -0.14 0.80
CA GLN A 16 6.88 0.94 1.19
C GLN A 16 5.42 0.49 1.25
N ARG A 17 4.96 -0.26 0.26
CA ARG A 17 3.59 -0.81 0.23
C ARG A 17 3.32 -1.77 1.39
N ALA A 18 4.30 -2.57 1.77
CA ALA A 18 4.21 -3.53 2.86
C ALA A 18 4.37 -2.89 4.25
N ASN A 19 4.73 -1.61 4.33
CA ASN A 19 5.07 -0.91 5.58
C ASN A 19 6.11 -1.67 6.41
N ILE A 20 7.11 -2.22 5.73
CA ILE A 20 8.20 -2.92 6.38
C ILE A 20 9.12 -1.90 7.05
N ALA A 21 9.39 -2.09 8.35
CA ALA A 21 10.20 -1.18 9.17
C ALA A 21 11.69 -1.16 8.80
N PHE A 22 12.10 -1.95 7.81
CA PHE A 22 13.50 -2.05 7.38
C PHE A 22 13.78 -1.08 6.24
N SER A 23 14.93 -0.41 6.32
CA SER A 23 15.42 0.39 5.20
C SER A 23 15.74 -0.51 3.99
N PRO A 24 15.73 0.01 2.74
CA PRO A 24 16.12 -0.77 1.57
C PRO A 24 17.53 -1.38 1.68
N LYS A 25 18.44 -0.71 2.38
CA LYS A 25 19.79 -1.24 2.68
C LYS A 25 19.74 -2.47 3.58
N ALA A 26 18.85 -2.47 4.60
CA ALA A 26 18.67 -3.62 5.47
C ALA A 26 18.08 -4.82 4.72
N LEU A 27 17.15 -4.60 3.79
CA LEU A 27 16.62 -5.66 2.93
C LEU A 27 17.69 -6.30 2.05
N ILE A 28 18.57 -5.48 1.46
CA ILE A 28 19.71 -5.97 0.67
C ILE A 28 20.66 -6.78 1.56
N GLY A 29 20.92 -6.32 2.78
CA GLY A 29 21.73 -7.04 3.76
C GLY A 29 21.13 -8.41 4.12
N VAL A 30 19.82 -8.47 4.35
CA VAL A 30 19.10 -9.72 4.61
C VAL A 30 19.13 -10.66 3.40
N MET A 31 18.97 -10.12 2.19
CA MET A 31 19.10 -10.90 0.95
C MET A 31 20.50 -11.51 0.82
N GLY A 32 21.54 -10.73 1.11
CA GLY A 32 22.94 -11.21 1.10
C GLY A 32 23.16 -12.31 2.14
N LEU A 33 22.66 -12.14 3.36
CA LEU A 33 22.77 -13.13 4.43
C LEU A 33 22.06 -14.45 4.07
N VAL A 34 20.83 -14.37 3.56
CA VAL A 34 20.07 -15.55 3.13
C VAL A 34 20.77 -16.26 1.98
N SER A 35 21.34 -15.51 1.03
CA SER A 35 22.10 -16.08 -0.08
C SER A 35 23.34 -16.82 0.40
N VAL A 36 24.09 -16.25 1.36
CA VAL A 36 25.27 -16.88 1.96
C VAL A 36 24.88 -18.15 2.72
N LEU A 37 23.81 -18.12 3.51
CA LEU A 37 23.32 -19.29 4.24
C LEU A 37 22.87 -20.39 3.29
N ALA A 38 22.16 -20.07 2.23
CA ALA A 38 21.76 -21.03 1.19
C ALA A 38 22.97 -21.64 0.49
N PHE A 39 24.00 -20.84 0.19
CA PHE A 39 25.26 -21.30 -0.38
C PHE A 39 25.97 -22.29 0.55
N LEU A 40 26.10 -21.98 1.83
CA LEU A 40 26.73 -22.86 2.82
C LEU A 40 25.96 -24.17 2.97
N LEU A 41 24.64 -24.12 2.97
CA LEU A 41 23.81 -25.31 3.06
C LEU A 41 23.97 -26.21 1.83
N LEU A 42 24.00 -25.63 0.63
CA LEU A 42 24.24 -26.36 -0.62
C LEU A 42 25.63 -26.96 -0.71
N THR A 43 26.68 -26.29 -0.16
CA THR A 43 28.03 -26.87 -0.12
C THR A 43 28.13 -28.09 0.77
N ALA A 44 27.29 -28.15 1.83
CA ALA A 44 27.27 -29.31 2.73
C ALA A 44 26.52 -30.51 2.16
N LEU A 45 25.55 -30.29 1.23
CA LEU A 45 24.62 -31.31 0.77
C LEU A 45 24.90 -31.87 -0.63
N THR A 46 25.62 -31.15 -1.49
CA THR A 46 25.84 -31.55 -2.89
C THR A 46 27.27 -31.37 -3.37
N PRO A 47 27.83 -32.35 -4.12
CA PRO A 47 29.16 -32.24 -4.74
C PRO A 47 29.20 -31.47 -6.06
N ALA A 48 28.25 -30.53 -6.27
CA ALA A 48 28.18 -29.76 -7.51
C ALA A 48 29.29 -28.72 -7.64
N ALA A 49 29.56 -28.25 -8.84
CA ALA A 49 30.58 -27.23 -9.10
C ALA A 49 30.30 -25.93 -8.35
N LEU A 50 31.34 -25.25 -7.89
CA LEU A 50 31.27 -24.01 -7.09
C LEU A 50 30.40 -22.94 -7.76
N SER A 51 30.50 -22.78 -9.06
CA SER A 51 29.72 -21.81 -9.84
C SER A 51 28.20 -22.07 -9.77
N VAL A 52 27.80 -23.34 -9.86
CA VAL A 52 26.38 -23.71 -9.78
C VAL A 52 25.81 -23.45 -8.37
N ARG A 53 26.61 -23.72 -7.34
CA ARG A 53 26.24 -23.44 -5.95
C ARG A 53 26.03 -21.96 -5.68
N LEU A 54 26.93 -21.13 -6.20
CA LEU A 54 26.83 -19.67 -6.08
C LEU A 54 25.54 -19.14 -6.74
N VAL A 55 25.26 -19.57 -7.97
CA VAL A 55 24.08 -19.16 -8.71
C VAL A 55 22.80 -19.58 -7.98
N LEU A 56 22.71 -20.84 -7.56
CA LEU A 56 21.55 -21.33 -6.84
C LEU A 56 21.33 -20.62 -5.50
N GLY A 57 22.39 -20.39 -4.74
CA GLY A 57 22.29 -19.65 -3.47
C GLY A 57 21.79 -18.25 -3.64
N VAL A 58 22.27 -17.52 -4.64
CA VAL A 58 21.83 -16.15 -4.95
C VAL A 58 20.37 -16.16 -5.42
N VAL A 59 20.00 -17.05 -6.33
CA VAL A 59 18.62 -17.15 -6.85
C VAL A 59 17.64 -17.46 -5.73
N MET A 60 17.94 -18.41 -4.87
CA MET A 60 17.08 -18.77 -3.74
C MET A 60 16.95 -17.62 -2.72
N GLY A 61 18.03 -16.97 -2.39
CA GLY A 61 18.02 -15.85 -1.44
C GLY A 61 17.21 -14.67 -1.96
N VAL A 62 17.47 -14.24 -3.18
CA VAL A 62 16.74 -13.12 -3.82
C VAL A 62 15.27 -13.48 -4.00
N GLY A 63 14.97 -14.66 -4.51
CA GLY A 63 13.61 -15.13 -4.74
C GLY A 63 12.80 -15.25 -3.45
N GLY A 64 13.40 -15.77 -2.39
CA GLY A 64 12.74 -15.91 -1.07
C GLY A 64 12.39 -14.56 -0.44
N VAL A 65 13.33 -13.62 -0.44
CA VAL A 65 13.08 -12.26 0.10
C VAL A 65 12.06 -11.51 -0.76
N TYR A 66 12.17 -11.61 -2.07
CA TYR A 66 11.19 -11.00 -3.00
C TYR A 66 9.78 -11.53 -2.73
N TYR A 67 9.62 -12.85 -2.62
CA TYR A 67 8.33 -13.47 -2.32
C TYR A 67 7.75 -13.01 -0.98
N TRP A 68 8.59 -12.93 0.05
CA TRP A 68 8.18 -12.48 1.38
C TRP A 68 7.68 -11.03 1.36
N VAL A 69 8.43 -10.12 0.73
CA VAL A 69 8.04 -8.70 0.59
C VAL A 69 6.75 -8.58 -0.23
N HIS A 70 6.67 -9.30 -1.34
CA HIS A 70 5.48 -9.30 -2.19
C HIS A 70 4.24 -9.82 -1.45
N SER A 71 4.38 -10.90 -0.69
CA SER A 71 3.29 -11.48 0.10
C SER A 71 2.80 -10.52 1.18
N LYS A 72 3.71 -9.85 1.89
CA LYS A 72 3.34 -8.84 2.90
C LYS A 72 2.67 -7.62 2.28
N ALA A 73 3.19 -7.13 1.17
CA ALA A 73 2.58 -6.00 0.44
C ALA A 73 1.16 -6.35 -0.03
N LYS A 74 0.97 -7.56 -0.55
CA LYS A 74 -0.34 -8.04 -0.99
C LYS A 74 -1.34 -8.17 0.16
N LYS A 75 -0.93 -8.73 1.29
CA LYS A 75 -1.79 -8.84 2.49
C LYS A 75 -2.21 -7.48 3.01
N ARG A 76 -1.27 -6.55 3.10
CA ARG A 76 -1.54 -5.18 3.53
C ARG A 76 -2.51 -4.49 2.58
N MET A 77 -2.32 -4.65 1.27
CA MET A 77 -3.17 -4.07 0.24
C MET A 77 -4.58 -4.64 0.27
N ASN A 78 -4.72 -5.95 0.44
CA ASN A 78 -6.03 -6.61 0.56
C ASN A 78 -6.79 -6.11 1.80
N LEU A 79 -6.12 -5.96 2.92
CA LEU A 79 -6.72 -5.44 4.15
C LEU A 79 -7.13 -3.98 3.98
N LEU A 80 -6.30 -3.16 3.34
CA LEU A 80 -6.61 -1.76 3.03
C LEU A 80 -7.87 -1.65 2.17
N GLU A 81 -7.97 -2.44 1.11
CA GLU A 81 -9.15 -2.47 0.24
C GLU A 81 -10.39 -2.98 0.97
N GLU A 82 -10.24 -3.95 1.87
CA GLU A 82 -11.34 -4.44 2.71
C GLU A 82 -11.85 -3.36 3.67
N GLN A 83 -10.97 -2.51 4.19
CA GLN A 83 -11.31 -1.41 5.09
C GLN A 83 -11.92 -0.20 4.36
N LEU A 84 -11.72 -0.09 3.05
CA LEU A 84 -12.09 1.08 2.27
C LEU A 84 -13.60 1.38 2.30
N PRO A 85 -14.54 0.44 2.15
CA PRO A 85 -15.96 0.73 2.23
C PRO A 85 -16.38 1.37 3.55
N ASP A 86 -15.90 0.85 4.68
CA ASP A 86 -16.22 1.38 6.00
C ASP A 86 -15.67 2.80 6.18
N SER A 87 -14.46 3.05 5.67
CA SER A 87 -13.84 4.38 5.72
C SER A 87 -14.63 5.39 4.88
N ILE A 88 -15.10 5.01 3.70
CA ILE A 88 -15.91 5.89 2.84
C ILE A 88 -17.27 6.18 3.51
N GLU A 89 -17.90 5.21 4.13
CA GLU A 89 -19.15 5.40 4.87
C GLU A 89 -18.97 6.36 6.06
N LEU A 90 -17.84 6.27 6.74
CA LEU A 90 -17.51 7.19 7.83
C LEU A 90 -17.28 8.61 7.32
N MET A 91 -16.63 8.77 6.16
CA MET A 91 -16.52 10.07 5.48
C MET A 91 -17.88 10.64 5.14
N VAL A 92 -18.78 9.82 4.59
CA VAL A 92 -20.14 10.24 4.24
C VAL A 92 -20.90 10.76 5.46
N ARG A 93 -20.85 10.03 6.56
CA ARG A 93 -21.49 10.46 7.82
C ARG A 93 -20.94 11.79 8.31
N SER A 94 -19.63 11.97 8.26
CA SER A 94 -18.97 13.21 8.65
C SER A 94 -19.38 14.38 7.77
N LEU A 95 -19.46 14.19 6.47
CA LEU A 95 -19.88 15.23 5.51
C LEU A 95 -21.35 15.61 5.71
N ARG A 96 -22.23 14.65 6.02
CA ARG A 96 -23.66 14.92 6.27
C ARG A 96 -23.90 15.71 7.54
N VAL A 97 -23.03 15.57 8.54
CA VAL A 97 -23.06 16.38 9.75
C VAL A 97 -22.59 17.82 9.50
N GLY A 98 -21.94 18.07 8.36
CA GLY A 98 -21.46 19.37 7.95
C GLY A 98 -19.96 19.60 8.11
N HIS A 99 -19.20 18.58 8.41
CA HIS A 99 -17.73 18.71 8.51
C HIS A 99 -17.11 18.91 7.12
N PRO A 100 -16.04 19.71 7.01
CA PRO A 100 -15.23 19.78 5.80
C PRO A 100 -14.60 18.43 5.48
N PHE A 101 -14.26 18.21 4.21
CA PHE A 101 -13.65 16.94 3.79
C PHE A 101 -12.32 16.65 4.52
N SER A 102 -11.49 17.67 4.74
CA SER A 102 -10.24 17.52 5.51
C SER A 102 -10.48 17.02 6.93
N THR A 103 -11.55 17.48 7.58
CA THR A 103 -11.96 17.00 8.91
C THR A 103 -12.46 15.56 8.84
N ALA A 104 -13.19 15.19 7.81
CA ALA A 104 -13.66 13.81 7.58
C ALA A 104 -12.46 12.84 7.44
N ILE A 105 -11.43 13.21 6.73
CA ILE A 105 -10.18 12.44 6.63
C ILE A 105 -9.54 12.24 8.00
N GLY A 106 -9.48 13.27 8.83
CA GLY A 106 -8.95 13.19 10.21
C GLY A 106 -9.75 12.22 11.09
N ILE A 107 -11.06 12.20 10.96
CA ILE A 107 -11.93 11.27 11.69
C ILE A 107 -11.67 9.82 11.25
N VAL A 108 -11.57 9.58 9.96
CA VAL A 108 -11.22 8.26 9.41
C VAL A 108 -9.86 7.78 9.93
N ALA A 109 -8.88 8.67 9.94
CA ALA A 109 -7.53 8.36 10.45
C ALA A 109 -7.54 7.89 11.90
N LYS A 110 -8.44 8.40 12.72
CA LYS A 110 -8.55 8.03 14.14
C LYS A 110 -9.35 6.76 14.38
N GLU A 111 -10.40 6.51 13.58
CA GLU A 111 -11.36 5.44 13.84
C GLU A 111 -11.08 4.16 13.04
N ILE A 112 -10.49 4.27 11.87
CA ILE A 112 -10.18 3.10 11.05
C ILE A 112 -8.82 2.53 11.45
N PRO A 113 -8.72 1.19 11.66
CA PRO A 113 -7.45 0.55 12.02
C PRO A 113 -6.42 0.58 10.89
N ASP A 114 -5.18 0.28 11.22
CA ASP A 114 -4.12 0.10 10.22
C ASP A 114 -4.47 -1.05 9.25
N PRO A 115 -4.05 -0.96 8.01
CA PRO A 115 -3.15 0.02 7.38
C PRO A 115 -3.83 1.30 6.90
N LEU A 116 -5.13 1.30 6.67
CA LEU A 116 -5.82 2.44 6.04
C LEU A 116 -5.85 3.67 6.95
N GLY A 117 -6.07 3.48 8.24
CA GLY A 117 -6.09 4.56 9.24
C GLY A 117 -4.77 5.33 9.28
N SER A 118 -3.64 4.63 9.29
CA SER A 118 -2.31 5.24 9.26
C SER A 118 -2.07 6.06 7.98
N GLU A 119 -2.50 5.55 6.84
CA GLU A 119 -2.34 6.22 5.55
C GLU A 119 -3.19 7.50 5.48
N PHE A 120 -4.42 7.45 5.96
CA PHE A 120 -5.25 8.66 6.08
C PHE A 120 -4.71 9.64 7.12
N GLY A 121 -4.03 9.14 8.16
CA GLY A 121 -3.32 9.97 9.12
C GLY A 121 -2.23 10.81 8.47
N VAL A 122 -1.47 10.24 7.55
CA VAL A 122 -0.45 10.96 6.76
C VAL A 122 -1.10 12.05 5.91
N ILE A 123 -2.23 11.75 5.27
CA ILE A 123 -2.97 12.73 4.45
C ILE A 123 -3.50 13.88 5.33
N ALA A 124 -4.04 13.56 6.50
CA ALA A 124 -4.53 14.55 7.45
C ALA A 124 -3.40 15.46 7.95
N ASP A 125 -2.24 14.90 8.24
CA ASP A 125 -1.05 15.67 8.66
C ASP A 125 -0.55 16.59 7.55
N GLU A 126 -0.47 16.11 6.31
CA GLU A 126 -0.10 16.90 5.15
C GLU A 126 -1.07 18.06 4.94
N ALA A 127 -2.37 17.83 5.12
CA ALA A 127 -3.39 18.87 5.03
C ALA A 127 -3.22 19.93 6.13
N ALA A 128 -2.86 19.52 7.33
CA ALA A 128 -2.57 20.44 8.44
C ALA A 128 -1.37 21.33 8.16
N TYR A 129 -0.41 20.89 7.37
CA TYR A 129 0.74 21.68 6.91
C TYR A 129 0.47 22.49 5.64
N GLY A 130 -0.77 22.52 5.16
CA GLY A 130 -1.19 23.36 4.04
C GLY A 130 -1.16 22.69 2.67
N ARG A 131 -0.86 21.39 2.58
CA ARG A 131 -0.95 20.66 1.32
C ARG A 131 -2.41 20.40 0.95
N ASP A 132 -2.73 20.48 -0.34
CA ASP A 132 -4.07 20.18 -0.82
C ASP A 132 -4.42 18.72 -0.56
N VAL A 133 -5.55 18.47 0.10
CA VAL A 133 -6.07 17.12 0.40
C VAL A 133 -6.28 16.30 -0.87
N THR A 134 -6.74 16.92 -1.93
CA THR A 134 -6.95 16.28 -3.24
C THR A 134 -5.65 15.75 -3.82
N GLU A 135 -4.59 16.55 -3.76
CA GLU A 135 -3.26 16.14 -4.24
C GLU A 135 -2.68 15.00 -3.39
N SER A 136 -2.81 15.08 -2.07
CA SER A 136 -2.36 14.05 -1.16
C SER A 136 -3.09 12.73 -1.39
N LEU A 137 -4.41 12.80 -1.60
CA LEU A 137 -5.24 11.63 -1.87
C LEU A 137 -4.91 10.99 -3.23
N LYS A 138 -4.67 11.82 -4.24
CA LYS A 138 -4.24 11.37 -5.57
C LYS A 138 -2.87 10.67 -5.52
N ALA A 139 -1.91 11.25 -4.81
CA ALA A 139 -0.59 10.65 -4.62
C ALA A 139 -0.68 9.31 -3.87
N PHE A 140 -1.55 9.23 -2.87
CA PHE A 140 -1.82 7.98 -2.15
C PHE A 140 -2.41 6.91 -3.07
N ALA A 141 -3.38 7.26 -3.90
CA ALA A 141 -4.01 6.35 -4.85
C ALA A 141 -3.00 5.79 -5.87
N GLU A 142 -2.11 6.63 -6.37
CA GLU A 142 -1.04 6.23 -7.29
C GLU A 142 -0.01 5.32 -6.60
N ARG A 143 0.37 5.66 -5.36
CA ARG A 143 1.33 4.87 -4.57
C ARG A 143 0.81 3.47 -4.26
N MET A 144 -0.47 3.35 -3.94
CA MET A 144 -1.10 2.06 -3.63
C MET A 144 -1.54 1.28 -4.87
N ASP A 145 -1.59 1.91 -6.02
CA ASP A 145 -2.03 1.33 -7.29
C ASP A 145 -3.43 0.70 -7.17
N SER A 146 -4.32 1.35 -6.44
CA SER A 146 -5.70 0.91 -6.21
C SER A 146 -6.66 1.69 -7.09
N GLN A 147 -7.45 0.99 -7.87
CA GLN A 147 -8.48 1.59 -8.73
C GLN A 147 -9.56 2.30 -7.89
N ASP A 148 -9.96 1.72 -6.78
CA ASP A 148 -10.98 2.29 -5.89
C ASP A 148 -10.50 3.60 -5.26
N LEU A 149 -9.24 3.67 -4.86
CA LEU A 149 -8.63 4.90 -4.36
C LEU A 149 -8.53 5.96 -5.44
N ARG A 150 -8.24 5.58 -6.69
CA ARG A 150 -8.25 6.53 -7.83
C ARG A 150 -9.64 7.10 -8.06
N PHE A 151 -10.68 6.28 -8.02
CA PHE A 151 -12.06 6.76 -8.12
C PHE A 151 -12.41 7.71 -6.99
N LEU A 152 -12.00 7.39 -5.76
CA LEU A 152 -12.19 8.26 -4.61
C LEU A 152 -11.51 9.62 -4.82
N ALA A 153 -10.26 9.62 -5.25
CA ALA A 153 -9.48 10.83 -5.49
C ALA A 153 -10.12 11.70 -6.58
N VAL A 154 -10.56 11.09 -7.69
CA VAL A 154 -11.20 11.79 -8.81
C VAL A 154 -12.54 12.38 -8.36
N ALA A 155 -13.36 11.62 -7.65
CA ALA A 155 -14.66 12.08 -7.15
C ALA A 155 -14.51 13.29 -6.22
N VAL A 156 -13.55 13.23 -5.30
CA VAL A 156 -13.25 14.35 -4.39
C VAL A 156 -12.78 15.58 -5.16
N ALA A 157 -11.87 15.41 -6.11
CA ALA A 157 -11.33 16.51 -6.93
C ALA A 157 -12.44 17.23 -7.71
N ILE A 158 -13.32 16.47 -8.37
CA ILE A 158 -14.41 17.03 -9.17
C ILE A 158 -15.43 17.74 -8.29
N GLN A 159 -15.85 17.14 -7.18
CA GLN A 159 -16.89 17.68 -6.33
C GLN A 159 -16.44 18.88 -5.51
N GLN A 160 -15.19 18.95 -5.09
CA GLN A 160 -14.65 20.15 -4.43
C GLN A 160 -14.66 21.36 -5.37
N GLN A 161 -14.41 21.16 -6.66
CA GLN A 161 -14.41 22.24 -7.65
C GLN A 161 -15.82 22.66 -8.07
N SER A 162 -16.74 21.72 -8.18
CA SER A 162 -18.11 21.99 -8.65
C SER A 162 -19.09 22.38 -7.55
N GLY A 163 -18.74 22.20 -6.29
CA GLY A 163 -19.64 22.45 -5.16
C GLY A 163 -20.82 21.48 -5.08
N GLY A 164 -20.72 20.34 -5.73
CA GLY A 164 -21.77 19.32 -5.72
C GLY A 164 -21.84 18.52 -4.43
N ASN A 165 -22.77 17.57 -4.36
CA ASN A 165 -22.99 16.74 -3.18
C ASN A 165 -21.99 15.57 -3.14
N LEU A 166 -20.84 15.81 -2.52
CA LEU A 166 -19.78 14.82 -2.37
C LEU A 166 -20.25 13.59 -1.57
N ALA A 167 -21.06 13.79 -0.53
CA ALA A 167 -21.57 12.71 0.31
C ALA A 167 -22.36 11.67 -0.49
N GLU A 168 -23.21 12.11 -1.42
CA GLU A 168 -24.01 11.23 -2.27
C GLU A 168 -23.16 10.39 -3.21
N ILE A 169 -22.14 10.99 -3.82
CA ILE A 169 -21.21 10.29 -4.72
C ILE A 169 -20.38 9.28 -3.97
N LEU A 170 -19.87 9.63 -2.78
CA LEU A 170 -19.10 8.72 -1.95
C LEU A 170 -19.95 7.55 -1.44
N GLU A 171 -21.22 7.79 -1.13
CA GLU A 171 -22.16 6.72 -0.77
C GLU A 171 -22.34 5.70 -1.91
N GLY A 172 -22.48 6.18 -3.13
CA GLY A 172 -22.53 5.34 -4.33
C GLY A 172 -21.26 4.54 -4.53
N LEU A 173 -20.09 5.15 -4.31
CA LEU A 173 -18.80 4.48 -4.39
C LEU A 173 -18.66 3.39 -3.33
N ALA A 174 -19.08 3.65 -2.10
CA ALA A 174 -19.03 2.67 -1.01
C ALA A 174 -19.89 1.43 -1.34
N LYS A 175 -21.08 1.63 -1.89
CA LYS A 175 -21.95 0.54 -2.34
C LYS A 175 -21.32 -0.28 -3.46
N LEU A 176 -20.68 0.37 -4.43
CA LEU A 176 -20.02 -0.28 -5.55
C LEU A 176 -18.84 -1.16 -5.08
N VAL A 177 -17.99 -0.62 -4.22
CA VAL A 177 -16.85 -1.34 -3.65
C VAL A 177 -17.33 -2.54 -2.83
N ARG A 178 -18.36 -2.35 -2.01
CA ARG A 178 -18.93 -3.41 -1.17
C ARG A 178 -19.55 -4.54 -2.00
N ALA A 179 -20.26 -4.21 -3.06
CA ALA A 179 -20.85 -5.19 -3.99
C ALA A 179 -19.76 -6.03 -4.66
N ARG A 180 -18.66 -5.40 -5.04
CA ARG A 180 -17.53 -6.09 -5.66
C ARG A 180 -16.87 -7.11 -4.70
N PHE A 181 -16.71 -6.77 -3.43
CA PHE A 181 -16.20 -7.69 -2.40
C PHE A 181 -17.10 -8.90 -2.17
N LYS A 182 -18.43 -8.72 -2.22
CA LYS A 182 -19.39 -9.83 -2.10
C LYS A 182 -19.26 -10.83 -3.23
N ILE A 183 -18.97 -10.39 -4.45
CA ILE A 183 -18.75 -11.26 -5.61
C ILE A 183 -17.49 -12.10 -5.41
N PHE A 184 -16.40 -11.52 -4.94
CA PHE A 184 -15.15 -12.23 -4.70
C PHE A 184 -15.23 -13.25 -3.55
N ARG A 185 -16.11 -13.06 -2.58
CA ARG A 185 -16.30 -14.01 -1.47
C ARG A 185 -17.14 -15.25 -1.84
N ARG A 186 -17.83 -15.22 -2.98
CA ARG A 186 -18.68 -16.34 -3.45
C ARG A 186 -17.94 -17.30 -4.39
N VAL A 187 -16.71 -17.02 -4.72
CA VAL A 187 -15.79 -17.88 -5.48
C VAL A 187 -14.72 -18.41 -4.56
#